data_d48fb8d6911ec78d09431351529de608
#
_entry.id   d48fb8d6911ec78d09431351529de608
#
_cell.length_a   1.000
_cell.length_b   1.000
_cell.length_c   1.000
_cell.angle_alpha   90.00
_cell.angle_beta   90.00
_cell.angle_gamma   90.00
#
_symmetry.space_group_name_H-M   'P 1'
#
loop_
_entity.id
_entity.type
_entity.pdbx_description
1 polymer ?
#
loop_
_entity_poly.entity_id
_entity_poly.type
_entity_poly.pdbx_seq_one_letter_code
_entity_poly.pdbx_strand_id
1 'polypeptide(L)'
;MPRSLKNCNNFQDLKDLARRRLPGPIFHYIDGAAEDETTYQRNTEAFQDVDLVPNVLAGVENIDMSVEVMGFKLGLPIFCSPTALQRLFHYQGERAVAKAAEKFNTLFGVSSLGTVKLNDIDKLIKTPKMFQFYFHKDRGLNDSMISIAQEANFEILTLTVDTITAVSYTHLRAHET
;
A
#
# COMPACT_ATOMS: atom_id res chain seq x y z
N MET A 1 -6.52 4.62 24.11
CA MET A 1 -6.22 4.98 22.72
C MET A 1 -4.81 5.57 22.63
N PRO A 2 -3.94 5.11 21.73
CA PRO A 2 -2.54 5.52 21.65
C PRO A 2 -2.41 7.01 21.29
N ARG A 3 -1.43 7.69 21.89
CA ARG A 3 -1.11 9.11 21.60
C ARG A 3 0.12 9.27 20.71
N SER A 4 0.90 8.21 20.53
CA SER A 4 2.12 8.20 19.72
C SER A 4 2.33 6.83 19.08
N LEU A 5 3.17 6.75 18.04
CA LEU A 5 3.54 5.48 17.40
C LEU A 5 4.17 4.47 18.36
N LYS A 6 4.89 4.96 19.39
CA LYS A 6 5.52 4.08 20.40
C LYS A 6 4.49 3.28 21.24
N ASN A 7 3.24 3.74 21.25
CA ASN A 7 2.17 3.13 22.03
C ASN A 7 1.18 2.35 21.15
N CYS A 8 1.52 2.12 19.89
CA CYS A 8 0.74 1.31 18.97
C CYS A 8 1.31 -0.11 18.96
N ASN A 9 0.51 -1.09 19.39
CA ASN A 9 0.89 -2.49 19.48
C ASN A 9 0.28 -3.35 18.37
N ASN A 10 -0.74 -2.83 17.69
CA ASN A 10 -1.48 -3.53 16.64
C ASN A 10 -1.96 -2.54 15.57
N PHE A 11 -2.59 -3.07 14.54
CA PHE A 11 -3.11 -2.27 13.43
C PHE A 11 -4.25 -1.33 13.87
N GLN A 12 -5.12 -1.76 14.79
CA GLN A 12 -6.20 -0.94 15.30
C GLN A 12 -5.67 0.31 16.04
N ASP A 13 -4.59 0.17 16.80
CA ASP A 13 -3.93 1.30 17.45
C ASP A 13 -3.39 2.33 16.43
N LEU A 14 -2.84 1.86 15.31
CA LEU A 14 -2.39 2.73 14.23
C LEU A 14 -3.56 3.46 13.57
N LYS A 15 -4.66 2.76 13.30
CA LYS A 15 -5.89 3.31 12.75
C LYS A 15 -6.48 4.39 13.67
N ASP A 16 -6.57 4.13 14.97
CA ASP A 16 -7.05 5.08 15.97
C ASP A 16 -6.14 6.32 16.07
N LEU A 17 -4.83 6.13 15.94
CA LEU A 17 -3.89 7.24 15.92
C LEU A 17 -4.05 8.09 14.64
N ALA A 18 -4.23 7.44 13.48
CA ALA A 18 -4.47 8.12 12.20
C ALA A 18 -5.77 8.94 12.24
N ARG A 19 -6.86 8.36 12.76
CA ARG A 19 -8.15 9.04 12.92
C ARG A 19 -8.06 10.34 13.71
N ARG A 20 -7.15 10.44 14.66
CA ARG A 20 -6.94 11.64 15.46
C ARG A 20 -6.08 12.71 14.78
N ARG A 21 -5.23 12.29 13.85
CA ARG A 21 -4.25 13.16 13.22
C ARG A 21 -4.69 13.68 11.86
N LEU A 22 -5.53 12.93 11.18
CA LEU A 22 -6.00 13.28 9.85
C LEU A 22 -7.33 14.06 9.94
N PRO A 23 -7.55 15.02 9.03
CA PRO A 23 -8.88 15.58 8.82
C PRO A 23 -9.88 14.47 8.49
N GLY A 24 -11.12 14.61 8.98
CA GLY A 24 -12.17 13.60 8.82
C GLY A 24 -12.32 13.06 7.39
N PRO A 25 -12.49 13.92 6.36
CA PRO A 25 -12.62 13.47 4.97
C PRO A 25 -11.41 12.65 4.47
N ILE A 26 -10.20 13.04 4.86
CA ILE A 26 -8.97 12.33 4.48
C ILE A 26 -8.91 10.96 5.16
N PHE A 27 -9.26 10.90 6.43
CA PHE A 27 -9.32 9.63 7.16
C PHE A 27 -10.34 8.69 6.53
N HIS A 28 -11.56 9.16 6.27
CA HIS A 28 -12.62 8.35 5.67
C HIS A 28 -12.32 7.91 4.24
N TYR A 29 -11.56 8.70 3.47
CA TYR A 29 -11.12 8.29 2.14
C TYR A 29 -10.24 7.03 2.18
N ILE A 30 -9.34 6.92 3.15
CA ILE A 30 -8.44 5.76 3.25
C ILE A 30 -9.02 4.59 4.04
N ASP A 31 -9.89 4.88 5.01
CA ASP A 31 -10.45 3.88 5.92
C ASP A 31 -11.74 3.24 5.41
N GLY A 32 -12.48 3.93 4.57
CA GLY A 32 -13.77 3.47 4.10
C GLY A 32 -13.70 2.51 2.92
N ALA A 33 -14.80 1.80 2.72
CA ALA A 33 -15.00 0.87 1.60
C ALA A 33 -16.35 1.13 0.90
N ALA A 34 -16.64 0.34 -0.12
CA ALA A 34 -17.83 0.51 -0.95
C ALA A 34 -19.09 0.00 -0.28
N GLU A 35 -20.19 0.73 -0.48
CA GLU A 35 -21.56 0.39 -0.07
C GLU A 35 -21.65 0.03 1.42
N ASP A 36 -22.14 -1.17 1.75
CA ASP A 36 -22.31 -1.66 3.12
C ASP A 36 -21.02 -2.20 3.75
N GLU A 37 -19.88 -2.02 3.07
CA GLU A 37 -18.56 -2.45 3.54
C GLU A 37 -18.44 -3.96 3.85
N THR A 38 -19.32 -4.79 3.29
CA THR A 38 -19.37 -6.23 3.57
C THR A 38 -18.04 -6.93 3.26
N THR A 39 -17.44 -6.63 2.12
CA THR A 39 -16.14 -7.22 1.73
C THR A 39 -15.01 -6.75 2.63
N TYR A 40 -15.03 -5.48 3.02
CA TYR A 40 -14.05 -4.92 3.95
C TYR A 40 -14.11 -5.63 5.31
N GLN A 41 -15.31 -5.84 5.86
CA GLN A 41 -15.53 -6.57 7.11
C GLN A 41 -15.03 -8.02 6.99
N ARG A 42 -15.43 -8.73 5.93
CA ARG A 42 -14.99 -10.11 5.69
C ARG A 42 -13.47 -10.25 5.56
N ASN A 43 -12.80 -9.31 4.91
CA ASN A 43 -11.34 -9.31 4.82
C ASN A 43 -10.65 -9.24 6.18
N THR A 44 -11.29 -8.63 7.18
CA THR A 44 -10.76 -8.56 8.54
C THR A 44 -11.14 -9.82 9.34
N GLU A 45 -12.39 -10.26 9.24
CA GLU A 45 -12.94 -11.41 9.97
C GLU A 45 -12.28 -12.73 9.54
N ALA A 46 -11.95 -12.89 8.25
CA ALA A 46 -11.33 -14.10 7.71
C ALA A 46 -10.01 -14.49 8.42
N PHE A 47 -9.30 -13.55 9.01
CA PHE A 47 -8.11 -13.87 9.81
C PHE A 47 -8.46 -14.53 11.16
N GLN A 48 -9.69 -14.41 11.64
CA GLN A 48 -10.16 -15.06 12.87
C GLN A 48 -10.52 -16.53 12.64
N ASP A 49 -10.73 -16.93 11.39
CA ASP A 49 -11.06 -18.30 10.99
C ASP A 49 -9.81 -19.18 10.79
N VAL A 50 -8.61 -18.62 10.99
CA VAL A 50 -7.33 -19.31 10.77
C VAL A 50 -6.52 -19.38 12.05
N ASP A 51 -6.29 -20.60 12.55
CA ASP A 51 -5.42 -20.86 13.68
C ASP A 51 -3.99 -21.16 13.24
N LEU A 52 -3.01 -20.57 13.90
CA LEU A 52 -1.60 -20.91 13.75
C LEU A 52 -1.24 -22.00 14.74
N VAL A 53 -0.94 -23.20 14.25
CA VAL A 53 -0.50 -24.34 15.08
C VAL A 53 1.03 -24.38 15.12
N PRO A 54 1.66 -23.95 16.25
CA PRO A 54 3.11 -23.95 16.36
C PRO A 54 3.66 -25.36 16.56
N ASN A 55 4.81 -25.65 15.92
CA ASN A 55 5.58 -26.84 16.23
C ASN A 55 6.48 -26.55 17.45
N VAL A 56 6.18 -27.17 18.59
CA VAL A 56 6.99 -27.03 19.80
C VAL A 56 8.31 -27.80 19.67
N LEU A 57 9.36 -27.30 20.33
CA LEU A 57 10.71 -27.92 20.32
C LEU A 57 11.35 -28.03 18.93
N ALA A 58 10.95 -27.21 17.99
CA ALA A 58 11.46 -27.24 16.60
C ALA A 58 12.87 -26.65 16.45
N GLY A 59 13.44 -26.04 17.50
CA GLY A 59 14.80 -25.49 17.46
C GLY A 59 15.00 -24.39 16.41
N VAL A 60 14.06 -23.44 16.32
CA VAL A 60 14.08 -22.36 15.31
C VAL A 60 15.12 -21.30 15.74
N GLU A 61 16.39 -21.52 15.40
CA GLU A 61 17.46 -20.57 15.67
C GLU A 61 17.60 -19.52 14.55
N ASN A 62 17.35 -19.92 13.29
CA ASN A 62 17.46 -19.05 12.13
C ASN A 62 16.10 -18.98 11.41
N ILE A 63 15.51 -17.79 11.38
CA ILE A 63 14.26 -17.54 10.70
C ILE A 63 14.55 -16.96 9.31
N ASP A 64 14.22 -17.69 8.26
CA ASP A 64 14.22 -17.20 6.88
C ASP A 64 12.77 -17.05 6.38
N MET A 65 12.35 -15.80 6.16
CA MET A 65 11.04 -15.46 5.60
C MET A 65 11.13 -15.07 4.12
N SER A 66 12.30 -15.25 3.50
CA SER A 66 12.49 -14.82 2.11
C SER A 66 11.61 -15.63 1.16
N VAL A 67 11.13 -14.96 0.12
CA VAL A 67 10.34 -15.55 -0.96
C VAL A 67 10.84 -15.05 -2.29
N GLU A 68 10.61 -15.82 -3.34
CA GLU A 68 10.82 -15.39 -4.71
C GLU A 68 9.49 -15.05 -5.37
N VAL A 69 9.37 -13.82 -5.88
CA VAL A 69 8.16 -13.31 -6.56
C VAL A 69 8.59 -12.65 -7.87
N MET A 70 8.07 -13.11 -9.00
CA MET A 70 8.37 -12.57 -10.34
C MET A 70 9.88 -12.50 -10.64
N GLY A 71 10.67 -13.46 -10.15
CA GLY A 71 12.13 -13.51 -10.31
C GLY A 71 12.92 -12.62 -9.35
N PHE A 72 12.26 -11.97 -8.40
CA PHE A 72 12.90 -11.14 -7.38
C PHE A 72 12.88 -11.84 -6.02
N LYS A 73 14.05 -11.88 -5.36
CA LYS A 73 14.15 -12.38 -3.99
C LYS A 73 13.78 -11.27 -3.01
N LEU A 74 12.68 -11.45 -2.29
CA LEU A 74 12.21 -10.55 -1.25
C LEU A 74 12.59 -11.10 0.13
N GLY A 75 12.86 -10.21 1.07
CA GLY A 75 13.24 -10.58 2.45
C GLY A 75 12.09 -11.09 3.30
N LEU A 76 10.83 -10.87 2.85
CA LEU A 76 9.63 -11.34 3.55
C LEU A 76 8.44 -11.43 2.57
N PRO A 77 7.43 -12.28 2.86
CA PRO A 77 6.29 -12.55 1.96
C PRO A 77 5.20 -11.46 2.04
N ILE A 78 5.60 -10.21 2.17
CA ILE A 78 4.72 -9.04 2.23
C ILE A 78 5.36 -7.93 1.40
N PHE A 79 4.57 -7.21 0.63
CA PHE A 79 5.02 -6.03 -0.09
C PHE A 79 4.08 -4.84 0.10
N CYS A 80 4.57 -3.65 -0.23
CA CYS A 80 3.81 -2.42 -0.12
C CYS A 80 3.00 -2.20 -1.41
N SER A 81 1.68 -2.37 -1.33
CA SER A 81 0.76 -2.12 -2.46
C SER A 81 0.76 -0.66 -2.91
N PRO A 82 0.47 -0.39 -4.20
CA PRO A 82 0.36 0.97 -4.71
C PRO A 82 -0.84 1.69 -4.08
N THR A 83 -0.55 2.75 -3.34
CA THR A 83 -1.56 3.60 -2.71
C THR A 83 -1.45 5.00 -3.28
N ALA A 84 -2.58 5.56 -3.73
CA ALA A 84 -2.64 6.90 -4.29
C ALA A 84 -2.46 7.99 -3.21
N LEU A 85 -2.00 9.18 -3.64
CA LEU A 85 -2.07 10.43 -2.89
C LEU A 85 -1.47 10.37 -1.47
N GLN A 86 -0.39 9.63 -1.26
CA GLN A 86 0.15 9.33 0.07
C GLN A 86 0.53 10.59 0.89
N ARG A 87 0.86 11.71 0.24
CA ARG A 87 1.16 12.97 0.93
C ARG A 87 -0.07 13.66 1.52
N LEU A 88 -1.28 13.22 1.20
CA LEU A 88 -2.48 13.65 1.93
C LEU A 88 -2.51 13.07 3.35
N PHE A 89 -1.91 11.91 3.57
CA PHE A 89 -1.92 11.22 4.85
C PHE A 89 -0.68 11.51 5.70
N HIS A 90 0.47 11.67 5.04
CA HIS A 90 1.74 11.94 5.72
C HIS A 90 2.67 12.78 4.84
N TYR A 91 3.34 13.77 5.41
CA TYR A 91 4.17 14.73 4.66
C TYR A 91 5.30 14.09 3.82
N GLN A 92 5.83 12.94 4.24
CA GLN A 92 6.82 12.19 3.46
C GLN A 92 6.19 11.36 2.34
N GLY A 93 4.92 10.95 2.49
CA GLY A 93 4.22 10.15 1.49
C GLY A 93 5.00 8.90 1.08
N GLU A 94 5.09 8.65 -0.22
CA GLU A 94 5.77 7.51 -0.83
C GLU A 94 7.24 7.38 -0.40
N ARG A 95 7.91 8.47 -0.01
CA ARG A 95 9.31 8.41 0.46
C ARG A 95 9.44 7.63 1.76
N ALA A 96 8.47 7.69 2.65
CA ALA A 96 8.49 6.94 3.90
C ALA A 96 8.28 5.45 3.65
N VAL A 97 7.34 5.11 2.77
CA VAL A 97 7.05 3.72 2.38
C VAL A 97 8.22 3.11 1.62
N ALA A 98 8.82 3.85 0.69
CA ALA A 98 10.02 3.45 -0.03
C ALA A 98 11.15 3.03 0.92
N LYS A 99 11.47 3.89 1.91
CA LYS A 99 12.49 3.59 2.92
C LYS A 99 12.14 2.37 3.77
N ALA A 100 10.87 2.14 4.06
CA ALA A 100 10.44 0.93 4.77
C ALA A 100 10.62 -0.32 3.90
N ALA A 101 10.23 -0.26 2.63
CA ALA A 101 10.43 -1.35 1.68
C ALA A 101 11.92 -1.71 1.53
N GLU A 102 12.79 -0.72 1.38
CA GLU A 102 14.24 -0.91 1.33
C GLU A 102 14.77 -1.57 2.60
N LYS A 103 14.35 -1.08 3.78
CA LYS A 103 14.79 -1.62 5.07
C LYS A 103 14.49 -3.11 5.23
N PHE A 104 13.35 -3.56 4.71
CA PHE A 104 12.90 -4.95 4.82
C PHE A 104 13.16 -5.77 3.55
N ASN A 105 13.87 -5.20 2.60
CA ASN A 105 14.16 -5.82 1.29
C ASN A 105 12.91 -6.41 0.65
N THR A 106 11.86 -5.58 0.52
CA THR A 106 10.60 -5.99 -0.08
C THR A 106 10.21 -5.09 -1.25
N LEU A 107 9.27 -5.55 -2.08
CA LEU A 107 8.79 -4.84 -3.25
C LEU A 107 7.93 -3.61 -2.83
N PHE A 108 8.12 -2.50 -3.53
CA PHE A 108 7.32 -1.30 -3.38
C PHE A 108 6.51 -0.99 -4.64
N GLY A 109 5.18 -0.99 -4.51
CA GLY A 109 4.25 -0.54 -5.53
C GLY A 109 4.00 0.97 -5.43
N VAL A 110 4.20 1.68 -6.53
CA VAL A 110 3.92 3.12 -6.66
C VAL A 110 2.76 3.33 -7.61
N SER A 111 1.76 4.10 -7.16
CA SER A 111 0.59 4.44 -7.96
C SER A 111 0.92 5.52 -9.00
N SER A 112 0.26 5.47 -10.17
CA SER A 112 0.24 6.57 -11.14
C SER A 112 -0.34 7.87 -10.56
N LEU A 113 -1.15 7.77 -9.50
CA LEU A 113 -1.63 8.90 -8.70
C LEU A 113 -0.72 9.19 -7.50
N GLY A 114 0.53 8.77 -7.56
CA GLY A 114 1.55 9.05 -6.55
C GLY A 114 1.87 10.54 -6.46
N THR A 115 2.29 10.98 -5.28
CA THR A 115 2.61 12.38 -4.99
C THR A 115 4.11 12.68 -5.01
N VAL A 116 4.94 11.67 -5.27
CA VAL A 116 6.39 11.75 -5.41
C VAL A 116 6.79 11.23 -6.79
N LYS A 117 7.71 11.93 -7.46
CA LYS A 117 8.21 11.53 -8.78
C LYS A 117 8.89 10.17 -8.71
N LEU A 118 8.71 9.32 -9.74
CA LEU A 118 9.31 7.98 -9.81
C LEU A 118 10.84 8.02 -9.72
N ASN A 119 11.47 8.98 -10.40
CA ASN A 119 12.92 9.19 -10.34
C ASN A 119 13.43 9.54 -8.91
N ASP A 120 12.60 10.19 -8.10
CA ASP A 120 12.97 10.48 -6.71
C ASP A 120 12.86 9.22 -5.84
N ILE A 121 11.93 8.32 -6.14
CA ILE A 121 11.82 7.01 -5.48
C ILE A 121 13.01 6.12 -5.86
N ASP A 122 13.38 6.05 -7.13
CA ASP A 122 14.53 5.27 -7.60
C ASP A 122 15.85 5.66 -6.91
N LYS A 123 16.03 6.96 -6.65
CA LYS A 123 17.20 7.45 -5.91
C LYS A 123 17.24 7.02 -4.44
N LEU A 124 16.08 6.66 -3.87
CA LEU A 124 15.96 6.33 -2.45
C LEU A 124 16.13 4.84 -2.16
N ILE A 125 15.78 3.96 -3.11
CA ILE A 125 15.72 2.52 -2.89
C ILE A 125 16.29 1.73 -4.05
N LYS A 126 16.79 0.52 -3.74
CA LYS A 126 17.30 -0.46 -4.71
C LYS A 126 16.47 -1.74 -4.77
N THR A 127 15.55 -1.91 -3.82
CA THR A 127 14.59 -3.01 -3.83
C THR A 127 13.69 -2.93 -5.06
N PRO A 128 13.10 -4.05 -5.51
CA PRO A 128 12.23 -4.09 -6.67
C PRO A 128 11.08 -3.09 -6.57
N LYS A 129 10.79 -2.42 -7.67
CA LYS A 129 9.76 -1.38 -7.79
C LYS A 129 8.72 -1.77 -8.80
N MET A 130 7.46 -1.57 -8.45
CA MET A 130 6.30 -1.80 -9.30
C MET A 130 5.59 -0.48 -9.56
N PHE A 131 5.30 -0.19 -10.82
CA PHE A 131 4.49 0.96 -11.22
C PHE A 131 3.09 0.51 -11.56
N GLN A 132 2.09 1.04 -10.85
CA GLN A 132 0.68 0.82 -11.14
C GLN A 132 0.14 1.98 -11.97
N PHE A 133 -0.57 1.67 -13.05
CA PHE A 133 -1.22 2.67 -13.86
C PHE A 133 -2.62 2.25 -14.33
N TYR A 134 -3.41 3.26 -14.71
CA TYR A 134 -4.67 3.10 -15.40
C TYR A 134 -4.47 3.36 -16.89
N PHE A 135 -5.16 2.60 -17.73
CA PHE A 135 -5.09 2.81 -19.16
C PHE A 135 -5.95 4.01 -19.57
N HIS A 136 -5.33 5.02 -20.16
CA HIS A 136 -5.99 6.22 -20.65
C HIS A 136 -6.39 6.11 -22.12
N LYS A 137 -7.41 6.87 -22.54
CA LYS A 137 -7.79 6.98 -23.96
C LYS A 137 -6.66 7.62 -24.80
N ASP A 138 -5.92 8.53 -24.22
CA ASP A 138 -4.74 9.13 -24.84
C ASP A 138 -3.56 8.13 -24.78
N ARG A 139 -3.21 7.61 -25.95
CA ARG A 139 -2.11 6.64 -26.11
C ARG A 139 -0.77 7.27 -25.78
N GLY A 140 -0.55 8.52 -26.19
CA GLY A 140 0.69 9.23 -25.92
C GLY A 140 0.95 9.41 -24.41
N LEU A 141 -0.11 9.61 -23.63
CA LEU A 141 0.00 9.66 -22.18
C LEU A 141 0.41 8.30 -21.58
N ASN A 142 -0.16 7.19 -22.07
CA ASN A 142 0.22 5.85 -21.63
C ASN A 142 1.69 5.57 -21.92
N ASP A 143 2.15 5.84 -23.14
CA ASP A 143 3.52 5.63 -23.57
C ASP A 143 4.50 6.49 -22.73
N SER A 144 4.13 7.74 -22.48
CA SER A 144 4.92 8.65 -21.62
C SER A 144 5.05 8.14 -20.19
N MET A 145 3.95 7.69 -19.57
CA MET A 145 3.98 7.15 -18.20
C MET A 145 4.85 5.89 -18.10
N ILE A 146 4.72 4.98 -19.06
CA ILE A 146 5.52 3.75 -19.11
C ILE A 146 7.00 4.09 -19.30
N SER A 147 7.32 5.01 -20.20
CA SER A 147 8.71 5.44 -20.43
C SER A 147 9.32 6.05 -19.17
N ILE A 148 8.60 6.92 -18.47
CA ILE A 148 9.07 7.50 -17.20
C ILE A 148 9.32 6.41 -16.13
N ALA A 149 8.47 5.39 -16.06
CA ALA A 149 8.67 4.30 -15.13
C ALA A 149 9.90 3.46 -15.50
N GLN A 150 10.12 3.18 -16.79
CA GLN A 150 11.32 2.48 -17.29
C GLN A 150 12.58 3.26 -17.00
N GLU A 151 12.60 4.57 -17.29
CA GLU A 151 13.74 5.46 -17.00
C GLU A 151 14.06 5.56 -15.51
N ALA A 152 13.05 5.37 -14.64
CA ALA A 152 13.18 5.33 -13.19
C ALA A 152 13.46 3.90 -12.66
N ASN A 153 13.86 2.96 -13.52
CA ASN A 153 14.21 1.58 -13.16
C ASN A 153 13.10 0.84 -12.40
N PHE A 154 11.83 1.03 -12.81
CA PHE A 154 10.72 0.23 -12.31
C PHE A 154 10.66 -1.06 -13.12
N GLU A 155 10.79 -2.19 -12.44
CA GLU A 155 10.95 -3.50 -13.07
C GLU A 155 9.61 -4.18 -13.38
N ILE A 156 8.54 -3.77 -12.69
CA ILE A 156 7.21 -4.38 -12.78
C ILE A 156 6.18 -3.30 -13.15
N LEU A 157 5.35 -3.63 -14.14
CA LEU A 157 4.20 -2.81 -14.54
C LEU A 157 2.91 -3.52 -14.13
N THR A 158 2.02 -2.81 -13.43
CA THR A 158 0.72 -3.31 -13.00
C THR A 158 -0.40 -2.47 -13.60
N LEU A 159 -1.23 -3.09 -14.42
CA LEU A 159 -2.40 -2.46 -15.00
C LEU A 159 -3.63 -2.68 -14.11
N THR A 160 -4.27 -1.60 -13.69
CA THR A 160 -5.56 -1.64 -12.98
C THR A 160 -6.70 -1.64 -13.98
N VAL A 161 -7.57 -2.65 -13.90
CA VAL A 161 -8.63 -2.92 -14.89
C VAL A 161 -10.06 -2.92 -14.30
N ASP A 162 -10.20 -2.71 -13.01
CA ASP A 162 -11.47 -2.79 -12.26
C ASP A 162 -12.17 -1.44 -12.07
N THR A 163 -11.57 -0.33 -12.49
CA THR A 163 -12.13 1.02 -12.31
C THR A 163 -13.00 1.43 -13.51
N ILE A 164 -13.97 0.61 -13.86
CA ILE A 164 -14.90 0.89 -14.98
C ILE A 164 -16.03 1.79 -14.52
N THR A 165 -16.46 1.67 -13.26
CA THR A 165 -17.56 2.44 -12.67
C THR A 165 -17.17 2.92 -11.28
N ALA A 166 -17.44 4.19 -10.98
CA ALA A 166 -17.26 4.72 -9.63
C ALA A 166 -18.22 4.05 -8.66
N VAL A 167 -17.71 3.45 -7.58
CA VAL A 167 -18.53 2.89 -6.51
C VAL A 167 -19.01 3.98 -5.57
N SER A 168 -20.13 3.76 -4.90
CA SER A 168 -20.67 4.67 -3.89
C SER A 168 -19.98 4.43 -2.56
N TYR A 169 -19.28 5.44 -2.06
CA TYR A 169 -18.73 5.46 -0.70
C TYR A 169 -19.75 6.12 0.23
N THR A 170 -20.60 5.35 0.88
CA THR A 170 -21.73 5.83 1.68
C THR A 170 -21.33 6.79 2.79
N HIS A 171 -20.18 6.57 3.42
CA HIS A 171 -19.68 7.43 4.50
C HIS A 171 -19.11 8.78 4.01
N LEU A 172 -18.79 8.94 2.72
CA LEU A 172 -18.40 10.24 2.15
C LEU A 172 -19.62 11.13 1.88
N ARG A 173 -20.79 10.53 1.60
CA ARG A 173 -22.04 11.29 1.38
C ARG A 173 -22.55 12.01 2.61
N ALA A 174 -22.24 11.54 3.82
CA ALA A 174 -22.68 12.16 5.06
C ALA A 174 -22.08 13.56 5.32
N HIS A 175 -21.12 13.99 4.52
CA HIS A 175 -20.45 15.30 4.64
C HIS A 175 -20.73 16.24 3.47
N GLU A 176 -21.59 15.85 2.53
CA GLU A 176 -21.99 16.69 1.38
C GLU A 176 -23.30 17.47 1.62
N THR A 177 -23.91 17.38 2.82
CA THR A 177 -25.13 18.12 3.21
C THR A 177 -24.86 19.18 4.26
#